data_bfef36488a185e286c145d582341df03
#
_entry.id   bfef36488a185e286c145d582341df03
#
_cell.length_a   1.000
_cell.length_b   1.000
_cell.length_c   1.000
_cell.angle_alpha   90.00
_cell.angle_beta   90.00
_cell.angle_gamma   90.00
#
_symmetry.space_group_name_H-M   'P 1'
#
loop_
_entity.id
_entity.type
_entity.pdbx_description
1 polymer ?
#
loop_
_entity_poly.entity_id
_entity_poly.type
_entity_poly.pdbx_seq_one_letter_code
_entity_poly.pdbx_strand_id
1 'polypeptide(L)'
;MLFLQESFITNINYKFYIGKIQEAYFDRVTQNASSYSEIEKIQKEKEKYTDTSILLDITYQADKLLVENKNIKLIKTGYPSIDAKLGCMRGGDFIILAGAPGMGKTCMMINLIANIARQGLKVDVYSLEMSLQQLQNRFICSQAKIDASKLRTQSLSRYEKDIYQRYVYEVLPSLPIKISAQYNITVDKIKMLEKKSSSDIVFIDYLGLISGGNTKTSYERISEISRELKLTAMELNKPFFVLHQLNRGYSDRQDKRPRLSDLRDSGKIEQDADTVCFIHRPAYFEPDKYRDFDLRFIVEKSRHTEGGKTIELYYDSITQTVKERFHYER
;
A
#
# COMPACT_ATOMS: atom_id res chain seq x y z
N MET A 1 38.70 11.67 6.26
CA MET A 1 37.31 11.38 5.80
C MET A 1 36.79 12.36 4.77
N LEU A 2 36.99 13.64 4.91
CA LEU A 2 36.61 14.68 3.92
C LEU A 2 37.29 14.54 2.55
N PHE A 3 38.56 14.16 2.50
CA PHE A 3 39.31 13.98 1.24
C PHE A 3 38.80 12.84 0.35
N LEU A 4 38.18 11.81 0.92
CA LEU A 4 37.58 10.70 0.15
C LEU A 4 36.22 11.07 -0.44
N GLN A 5 35.48 11.97 0.19
CA GLN A 5 34.20 12.49 -0.34
C GLN A 5 34.40 13.40 -1.56
N GLU A 6 35.40 14.28 -1.53
CA GLU A 6 35.71 15.16 -2.67
C GLU A 6 36.20 14.40 -3.90
N SER A 7 37.03 13.36 -3.71
CA SER A 7 37.51 12.52 -4.80
C SER A 7 36.42 11.65 -5.43
N PHE A 8 35.42 11.25 -4.66
CA PHE A 8 34.28 10.46 -5.13
C PHE A 8 33.32 11.32 -5.97
N ILE A 9 33.02 12.53 -5.50
CA ILE A 9 32.16 13.51 -6.20
C ILE A 9 32.82 13.95 -7.52
N THR A 10 34.12 14.17 -7.54
CA THR A 10 34.87 14.58 -8.75
C THR A 10 34.88 13.48 -9.81
N ASN A 11 34.98 12.21 -9.43
CA ASN A 11 34.96 11.09 -10.38
C ASN A 11 33.57 10.86 -11.01
N ILE A 12 32.48 11.05 -10.26
CA ILE A 12 31.11 10.95 -10.77
C ILE A 12 30.84 12.08 -11.77
N ASN A 13 31.21 13.31 -11.43
CA ASN A 13 31.05 14.45 -12.32
C ASN A 13 31.87 14.33 -13.59
N TYR A 14 33.09 13.79 -13.52
CA TYR A 14 33.94 13.59 -14.67
C TYR A 14 33.32 12.64 -15.71
N LYS A 15 32.78 11.50 -15.31
CA LYS A 15 32.09 10.57 -16.22
C LYS A 15 30.83 11.17 -16.84
N PHE A 16 30.05 11.94 -16.09
CA PHE A 16 28.88 12.67 -16.60
C PHE A 16 29.27 13.65 -17.71
N TYR A 17 30.32 14.45 -17.48
CA TYR A 17 30.80 15.40 -18.47
C TYR A 17 31.38 14.73 -19.72
N ILE A 18 32.05 13.57 -19.57
CA ILE A 18 32.50 12.78 -20.71
C ILE A 18 31.31 12.31 -21.55
N GLY A 19 30.23 11.80 -20.95
CA GLY A 19 29.01 11.39 -21.66
C GLY A 19 28.40 12.56 -22.46
N LYS A 20 28.30 13.73 -21.85
CA LYS A 20 27.79 14.96 -22.51
C LYS A 20 28.70 15.44 -23.65
N ILE A 21 30.03 15.35 -23.50
CA ILE A 21 31.01 15.69 -24.54
C ILE A 21 30.92 14.68 -25.69
N GLN A 22 30.76 13.39 -25.40
CA GLN A 22 30.60 12.35 -26.41
C GLN A 22 29.30 12.53 -27.20
N GLU A 23 28.17 12.81 -26.52
CA GLU A 23 26.88 13.09 -27.16
C GLU A 23 26.99 14.32 -28.11
N ALA A 24 27.56 15.42 -27.61
CA ALA A 24 27.78 16.61 -28.42
C ALA A 24 28.77 16.40 -29.58
N TYR A 25 29.76 15.53 -29.39
CA TYR A 25 30.68 15.13 -30.45
C TYR A 25 29.95 14.35 -31.55
N PHE A 26 29.19 13.31 -31.19
CA PHE A 26 28.45 12.49 -32.17
C PHE A 26 27.40 13.33 -32.91
N ASP A 27 26.71 14.24 -32.24
CA ASP A 27 25.72 15.14 -32.86
C ASP A 27 26.40 16.06 -33.88
N ARG A 28 27.57 16.63 -33.55
CA ARG A 28 28.36 17.48 -34.46
C ARG A 28 28.88 16.72 -35.65
N VAL A 29 29.40 15.49 -35.45
CA VAL A 29 29.94 14.65 -36.52
C VAL A 29 28.80 14.19 -37.44
N THR A 30 27.62 13.90 -36.90
CA THR A 30 26.44 13.53 -37.70
C THR A 30 25.95 14.69 -38.54
N GLN A 31 25.95 15.93 -37.98
CA GLN A 31 25.56 17.12 -38.72
C GLN A 31 26.51 17.48 -39.88
N ASN A 32 27.77 17.08 -39.77
CA ASN A 32 28.79 17.34 -40.78
C ASN A 32 29.01 16.17 -41.73
N ALA A 33 28.29 15.07 -41.57
CA ALA A 33 28.41 13.91 -42.44
C ALA A 33 27.88 14.20 -43.85
N SER A 34 28.68 13.90 -44.86
CA SER A 34 28.39 14.21 -46.25
C SER A 34 27.75 13.06 -47.02
N SER A 35 27.63 11.87 -46.41
CA SER A 35 27.00 10.70 -47.03
C SER A 35 26.25 9.81 -46.04
N TYR A 36 25.26 9.06 -46.56
CA TYR A 36 24.46 8.13 -45.76
C TYR A 36 25.30 7.00 -45.16
N SER A 37 26.34 6.54 -45.86
CA SER A 37 27.29 5.52 -45.38
C SER A 37 28.17 6.02 -44.22
N GLU A 38 28.42 7.29 -44.16
CA GLU A 38 29.15 7.95 -43.08
C GLU A 38 28.27 8.06 -41.81
N ILE A 39 27.00 8.40 -41.98
CA ILE A 39 25.99 8.43 -40.89
C ILE A 39 25.83 7.05 -40.29
N GLU A 40 25.74 6.00 -41.10
CA GLU A 40 25.63 4.62 -40.64
C GLU A 40 26.85 4.13 -39.85
N LYS A 41 28.04 4.54 -40.24
CA LYS A 41 29.29 4.27 -39.48
C LYS A 41 29.29 5.01 -38.12
N ILE A 42 28.88 6.26 -38.11
CA ILE A 42 28.78 7.09 -36.88
C ILE A 42 27.75 6.49 -35.93
N GLN A 43 26.61 6.00 -36.43
CA GLN A 43 25.59 5.35 -35.61
C GLN A 43 26.12 4.03 -35.01
N LYS A 44 26.82 3.19 -35.76
CA LYS A 44 27.47 1.97 -35.25
C LYS A 44 28.55 2.25 -34.22
N GLU A 45 29.29 3.35 -34.36
CA GLU A 45 30.22 3.79 -33.32
C GLU A 45 29.49 4.30 -32.07
N LYS A 46 28.41 5.06 -32.23
CA LYS A 46 27.58 5.54 -31.12
C LYS A 46 27.00 4.37 -30.29
N GLU A 47 26.55 3.29 -30.95
CA GLU A 47 26.07 2.07 -30.30
C GLU A 47 27.11 1.38 -29.40
N LYS A 48 28.39 1.42 -29.74
CA LYS A 48 29.47 0.88 -28.89
C LYS A 48 29.68 1.64 -27.58
N TYR A 49 29.24 2.89 -27.50
CA TYR A 49 29.35 3.73 -26.31
C TYR A 49 28.06 3.75 -25.47
N THR A 50 26.98 3.13 -25.96
CA THR A 50 25.65 3.16 -25.31
C THR A 50 25.61 2.39 -23.99
N ASP A 51 26.43 1.37 -23.82
CA ASP A 51 26.52 0.63 -22.54
C ASP A 51 27.04 1.50 -21.39
N THR A 52 27.87 2.50 -21.70
CA THR A 52 28.35 3.45 -20.68
C THR A 52 27.27 4.48 -20.32
N SER A 53 26.36 4.80 -21.26
CA SER A 53 25.29 5.76 -21.06
C SER A 53 24.23 5.24 -20.10
N ILE A 54 23.92 3.95 -20.12
CA ILE A 54 22.95 3.31 -19.19
C ILE A 54 23.45 3.40 -17.75
N LEU A 55 24.75 3.11 -17.51
CA LEU A 55 25.35 3.24 -16.17
C LEU A 55 25.40 4.69 -15.69
N LEU A 56 25.64 5.64 -16.60
CA LEU A 56 25.63 7.08 -16.29
C LEU A 56 24.22 7.57 -16.00
N ASP A 57 23.22 7.08 -16.74
CA ASP A 57 21.82 7.43 -16.49
C ASP A 57 21.33 6.86 -15.13
N ILE A 58 21.70 5.64 -14.79
CA ILE A 58 21.42 5.05 -13.46
C ILE A 58 22.08 5.88 -12.35
N THR A 59 23.33 6.33 -12.52
CA THR A 59 24.02 7.14 -11.52
C THR A 59 23.39 8.53 -11.38
N TYR A 60 23.03 9.16 -12.50
CA TYR A 60 22.33 10.45 -12.53
C TYR A 60 20.94 10.35 -11.89
N GLN A 61 20.20 9.28 -12.20
CA GLN A 61 18.91 9.01 -11.57
C GLN A 61 19.04 8.76 -10.07
N ALA A 62 20.09 8.07 -9.63
CA ALA A 62 20.38 7.84 -8.22
C ALA A 62 20.70 9.17 -7.48
N ASP A 63 21.53 10.04 -8.06
CA ASP A 63 21.84 11.37 -7.52
C ASP A 63 20.58 12.26 -7.50
N LYS A 64 19.78 12.22 -8.55
CA LYS A 64 18.50 12.92 -8.63
C LYS A 64 17.53 12.43 -7.55
N LEU A 65 17.48 11.13 -7.29
CA LEU A 65 16.70 10.55 -6.19
C LEU A 65 17.18 11.02 -4.81
N LEU A 66 18.48 11.21 -4.60
CA LEU A 66 19.01 11.77 -3.36
C LEU A 66 18.67 13.26 -3.16
N VAL A 67 18.63 14.01 -4.26
CA VAL A 67 18.29 15.45 -4.24
C VAL A 67 16.77 15.69 -4.27
N GLU A 68 16.02 14.90 -5.05
CA GLU A 68 14.56 15.00 -5.20
C GLU A 68 13.77 14.29 -4.11
N ASN A 69 14.43 13.54 -3.21
CA ASN A 69 13.78 12.87 -2.06
C ASN A 69 12.98 13.83 -1.14
N LYS A 70 13.12 15.14 -1.33
CA LYS A 70 12.27 16.13 -0.66
C LYS A 70 10.80 16.11 -1.10
N ASN A 71 10.49 15.49 -2.24
CA ASN A 71 9.14 15.47 -2.82
C ASN A 71 8.46 14.09 -2.81
N ILE A 72 9.12 13.04 -2.30
CA ILE A 72 8.46 11.73 -2.16
C ILE A 72 7.45 11.81 -1.03
N LYS A 73 6.17 11.64 -1.38
CA LYS A 73 5.08 11.60 -0.40
C LYS A 73 5.15 10.28 0.38
N LEU A 74 5.55 10.38 1.63
CA LEU A 74 5.63 9.25 2.56
C LEU A 74 4.33 9.19 3.36
N ILE A 75 3.61 8.07 3.24
CA ILE A 75 2.34 7.88 3.92
C ILE A 75 2.55 6.99 5.15
N LYS A 76 2.25 7.53 6.32
CA LYS A 76 2.31 6.81 7.59
C LYS A 76 0.94 6.24 7.95
N THR A 77 0.93 5.09 8.59
CA THR A 77 -0.30 4.45 9.08
C THR A 77 -0.95 5.19 10.25
N GLY A 78 -0.17 6.04 10.92
CA GLY A 78 -0.58 6.72 12.16
C GLY A 78 -0.48 5.83 13.40
N TYR A 79 0.11 4.65 13.27
CA TYR A 79 0.52 3.78 14.36
C TYR A 79 2.04 3.71 14.39
N PRO A 80 2.72 4.39 15.33
CA PRO A 80 4.18 4.43 15.39
C PRO A 80 4.84 3.05 15.40
N SER A 81 4.25 2.07 16.09
CA SER A 81 4.76 0.71 16.13
C SER A 81 4.67 -0.01 14.79
N ILE A 82 3.60 0.23 14.02
CA ILE A 82 3.45 -0.29 12.66
C ILE A 82 4.43 0.45 11.72
N ASP A 83 4.46 1.77 11.78
CA ASP A 83 5.31 2.60 10.91
C ASP A 83 6.80 2.26 11.09
N ALA A 84 7.23 1.93 12.32
CA ALA A 84 8.59 1.48 12.60
C ALA A 84 8.95 0.13 11.95
N LYS A 85 7.98 -0.74 11.67
CA LYS A 85 8.20 -2.09 11.12
C LYS A 85 7.80 -2.21 9.64
N LEU A 86 6.74 -1.54 9.25
CA LEU A 86 6.26 -1.50 7.88
C LEU A 86 7.10 -0.54 7.02
N GLY A 87 7.58 0.53 7.63
CA GLY A 87 8.08 1.71 6.92
C GLY A 87 6.93 2.60 6.45
N CYS A 88 7.28 3.66 5.72
CA CYS A 88 6.28 4.51 5.07
C CYS A 88 5.82 3.89 3.76
N MET A 89 4.54 3.98 3.45
CA MET A 89 3.99 3.60 2.15
C MET A 89 4.31 4.68 1.11
N ARG A 90 4.62 4.26 -0.11
CA ARG A 90 5.05 5.12 -1.22
C ARG A 90 4.27 4.84 -2.48
N GLY A 91 4.34 5.74 -3.43
CA GLY A 91 3.78 5.53 -4.76
C GLY A 91 4.30 4.24 -5.39
N GLY A 92 3.39 3.44 -5.97
CA GLY A 92 3.71 2.14 -6.57
C GLY A 92 3.73 0.94 -5.62
N ASP A 93 3.62 1.15 -4.30
CA ASP A 93 3.56 0.04 -3.33
C ASP A 93 2.24 -0.72 -3.46
N PHE A 94 2.32 -2.04 -3.45
CA PHE A 94 1.19 -2.95 -3.38
C PHE A 94 1.24 -3.71 -2.05
N ILE A 95 0.32 -3.37 -1.15
CA ILE A 95 0.30 -3.86 0.23
C ILE A 95 -0.93 -4.72 0.43
N ILE A 96 -0.74 -5.93 0.93
CA ILE A 96 -1.81 -6.86 1.26
C ILE A 96 -1.99 -6.92 2.77
N LEU A 97 -3.22 -6.71 3.25
CA LEU A 97 -3.61 -7.05 4.62
C LEU A 97 -4.54 -8.25 4.59
N ALA A 98 -4.03 -9.40 4.98
CA ALA A 98 -4.80 -10.62 5.00
C ALA A 98 -5.19 -11.07 6.41
N GLY A 99 -6.23 -11.87 6.50
CA GLY A 99 -6.69 -12.46 7.75
C GLY A 99 -7.95 -13.28 7.54
N ALA A 100 -8.26 -14.15 8.50
CA ALA A 100 -9.49 -14.92 8.45
C ALA A 100 -10.74 -14.04 8.60
N PRO A 101 -11.92 -14.58 8.28
CA PRO A 101 -13.18 -13.92 8.63
C PRO A 101 -13.24 -13.59 10.14
N GLY A 102 -13.77 -12.42 10.49
CA GLY A 102 -13.92 -12.01 11.89
C GLY A 102 -12.64 -11.52 12.60
N MET A 103 -11.46 -11.58 11.97
CA MET A 103 -10.20 -11.12 12.57
C MET A 103 -10.04 -9.60 12.65
N GLY A 104 -10.94 -8.81 12.05
CA GLY A 104 -10.91 -7.35 12.15
C GLY A 104 -10.21 -6.65 10.98
N LYS A 105 -10.08 -7.26 9.79
CA LYS A 105 -9.48 -6.63 8.60
C LYS A 105 -10.11 -5.28 8.26
N THR A 106 -11.42 -5.24 8.04
CA THR A 106 -12.17 -4.01 7.73
C THR A 106 -12.09 -3.00 8.87
N CYS A 107 -12.09 -3.47 10.12
CA CYS A 107 -11.89 -2.59 11.27
C CYS A 107 -10.51 -1.92 11.24
N MET A 108 -9.44 -2.70 11.02
CA MET A 108 -8.09 -2.15 10.88
C MET A 108 -8.01 -1.16 9.72
N MET A 109 -8.58 -1.50 8.57
CA MET A 109 -8.64 -0.61 7.40
C MET A 109 -9.32 0.71 7.74
N ILE A 110 -10.47 0.70 8.40
CA ILE A 110 -11.20 1.93 8.81
C ILE A 110 -10.33 2.82 9.70
N ASN A 111 -9.64 2.23 10.67
CA ASN A 111 -8.75 2.97 11.55
C ASN A 111 -7.53 3.55 10.81
N LEU A 112 -6.94 2.81 9.86
CA LEU A 112 -5.87 3.30 8.98
C LEU A 112 -6.36 4.48 8.13
N ILE A 113 -7.52 4.34 7.47
CA ILE A 113 -8.13 5.39 6.64
C ILE A 113 -8.32 6.67 7.46
N ALA A 114 -8.88 6.55 8.67
CA ALA A 114 -9.11 7.69 9.55
C ALA A 114 -7.80 8.39 9.96
N ASN A 115 -6.77 7.62 10.30
CA ASN A 115 -5.48 8.16 10.69
C ASN A 115 -4.78 8.86 9.51
N ILE A 116 -4.84 8.27 8.32
CA ILE A 116 -4.23 8.82 7.11
C ILE A 116 -4.97 10.11 6.68
N ALA A 117 -6.29 10.09 6.67
CA ALA A 117 -7.09 11.26 6.31
C ALA A 117 -6.89 12.45 7.28
N ARG A 118 -6.68 12.18 8.59
CA ARG A 118 -6.33 13.23 9.57
C ARG A 118 -4.96 13.87 9.34
N GLN A 119 -4.08 13.22 8.59
CA GLN A 119 -2.81 13.80 8.13
C GLN A 119 -3.00 14.72 6.90
N GLY A 120 -4.25 14.93 6.45
CA GLY A 120 -4.58 15.73 5.27
C GLY A 120 -4.40 14.99 3.96
N LEU A 121 -4.15 13.68 3.99
CA LEU A 121 -3.94 12.85 2.81
C LEU A 121 -5.28 12.38 2.24
N LYS A 122 -5.42 12.46 0.91
CA LYS A 122 -6.63 12.04 0.21
C LYS A 122 -6.70 10.53 0.05
N VAL A 123 -7.78 9.94 0.50
CA VAL A 123 -7.97 8.49 0.54
C VAL A 123 -9.17 8.09 -0.33
N ASP A 124 -8.92 7.25 -1.35
CA ASP A 124 -9.99 6.61 -2.09
C ASP A 124 -10.19 5.18 -1.59
N VAL A 125 -11.45 4.79 -1.38
CA VAL A 125 -11.84 3.51 -0.80
C VAL A 125 -12.82 2.80 -1.72
N TYR A 126 -12.48 1.59 -2.16
CA TYR A 126 -13.37 0.69 -2.90
C TYR A 126 -13.88 -0.39 -1.94
N SER A 127 -15.13 -0.24 -1.49
CA SER A 127 -15.82 -1.23 -0.65
C SER A 127 -16.64 -2.15 -1.56
N LEU A 128 -16.21 -3.41 -1.66
CA LEU A 128 -16.83 -4.39 -2.54
C LEU A 128 -17.71 -5.38 -1.76
N GLU A 129 -17.45 -5.54 -0.46
CA GLU A 129 -18.18 -6.43 0.44
C GLU A 129 -19.33 -5.71 1.15
N MET A 130 -19.14 -4.45 1.49
CA MET A 130 -20.09 -3.69 2.31
C MET A 130 -20.72 -2.55 1.54
N SER A 131 -22.00 -2.26 1.83
CA SER A 131 -22.67 -1.07 1.33
C SER A 131 -22.03 0.21 1.89
N LEU A 132 -22.20 1.32 1.16
CA LEU A 132 -21.72 2.64 1.58
C LEU A 132 -22.19 2.97 3.00
N GLN A 133 -23.49 2.76 3.29
CA GLN A 133 -24.07 3.05 4.60
C GLN A 133 -23.45 2.20 5.71
N GLN A 134 -23.21 0.91 5.46
CA GLN A 134 -22.59 0.03 6.46
C GLN A 134 -21.16 0.47 6.77
N LEU A 135 -20.37 0.84 5.75
CA LEU A 135 -19.00 1.30 5.96
C LEU A 135 -18.96 2.66 6.67
N GLN A 136 -19.83 3.60 6.27
CA GLN A 136 -19.97 4.90 6.95
C GLN A 136 -20.35 4.74 8.42
N ASN A 137 -21.33 3.89 8.72
CA ASN A 137 -21.76 3.64 10.10
C ASN A 137 -20.61 3.06 10.93
N ARG A 138 -19.87 2.09 10.42
CA ARG A 138 -18.68 1.53 11.09
C ARG A 138 -17.61 2.61 11.31
N PHE A 139 -17.36 3.43 10.30
CA PHE A 139 -16.40 4.52 10.39
C PHE A 139 -16.80 5.49 11.51
N ILE A 140 -18.06 5.98 11.51
CA ILE A 140 -18.54 6.93 12.52
C ILE A 140 -18.50 6.29 13.92
N CYS A 141 -19.00 5.07 14.08
CA CYS A 141 -18.97 4.38 15.37
C CYS A 141 -17.54 4.24 15.91
N SER A 142 -16.60 3.84 15.05
CA SER A 142 -15.20 3.72 15.42
C SER A 142 -14.58 5.05 15.85
N GLN A 143 -14.85 6.13 15.10
CA GLN A 143 -14.24 7.44 15.36
C GLN A 143 -14.90 8.18 16.51
N ALA A 144 -16.22 8.06 16.63
CA ALA A 144 -17.02 8.64 17.72
C ALA A 144 -17.02 7.79 19.01
N LYS A 145 -16.44 6.57 18.95
CA LYS A 145 -16.42 5.59 20.05
C LYS A 145 -17.83 5.22 20.52
N ILE A 146 -18.74 5.06 19.58
CA ILE A 146 -20.11 4.62 19.80
C ILE A 146 -20.19 3.11 19.60
N ASP A 147 -20.95 2.43 20.46
CA ASP A 147 -21.24 1.01 20.29
C ASP A 147 -22.05 0.78 19.00
N ALA A 148 -21.44 0.06 18.04
CA ALA A 148 -22.05 -0.22 16.75
C ALA A 148 -23.34 -1.07 16.88
N SER A 149 -23.49 -1.86 17.95
CA SER A 149 -24.70 -2.66 18.21
C SER A 149 -25.88 -1.77 18.54
N LYS A 150 -25.68 -0.70 19.31
CA LYS A 150 -26.72 0.29 19.65
C LYS A 150 -27.23 1.02 18.42
N LEU A 151 -26.36 1.32 17.46
CA LEU A 151 -26.80 1.93 16.20
C LEU A 151 -27.72 0.98 15.43
N ARG A 152 -27.37 -0.30 15.35
CA ARG A 152 -28.17 -1.33 14.67
C ARG A 152 -29.50 -1.58 15.34
N THR A 153 -29.54 -1.54 16.67
CA THR A 153 -30.76 -1.76 17.47
C THR A 153 -31.54 -0.47 17.72
N GLN A 154 -31.11 0.67 17.16
CA GLN A 154 -31.71 1.99 17.33
C GLN A 154 -31.82 2.42 18.82
N SER A 155 -30.91 1.94 19.66
CA SER A 155 -30.91 2.18 21.11
C SER A 155 -29.85 3.21 21.55
N LEU A 156 -29.43 4.09 20.66
CA LEU A 156 -28.56 5.21 21.01
C LEU A 156 -29.24 6.16 22.00
N SER A 157 -28.53 6.53 23.06
CA SER A 157 -28.93 7.61 23.95
C SER A 157 -29.00 8.96 23.22
N ARG A 158 -29.61 9.96 23.80
CA ARG A 158 -29.66 11.31 23.22
C ARG A 158 -28.26 11.85 22.99
N TYR A 159 -27.35 11.71 23.92
CA TYR A 159 -25.97 12.14 23.83
C TYR A 159 -25.22 11.41 22.68
N GLU A 160 -25.40 10.10 22.55
CA GLU A 160 -24.77 9.33 21.47
C GLU A 160 -25.32 9.74 20.09
N LYS A 161 -26.62 10.06 20.00
CA LYS A 161 -27.24 10.58 18.76
C LYS A 161 -26.63 11.93 18.37
N ASP A 162 -26.46 12.85 19.34
CA ASP A 162 -25.89 14.17 19.09
C ASP A 162 -24.44 14.05 18.61
N ILE A 163 -23.63 13.17 19.22
CA ILE A 163 -22.27 12.87 18.76
C ILE A 163 -22.28 12.27 17.34
N TYR A 164 -23.14 11.28 17.09
CA TYR A 164 -23.25 10.64 15.78
C TYR A 164 -23.60 11.67 14.70
N GLN A 165 -24.59 12.53 14.94
CA GLN A 165 -24.99 13.59 14.02
C GLN A 165 -23.85 14.58 13.74
N ARG A 166 -23.11 14.97 14.78
CA ARG A 166 -21.93 15.82 14.62
C ARG A 166 -20.90 15.17 13.69
N TYR A 167 -20.64 13.88 13.85
CA TYR A 167 -19.72 13.16 12.95
C TYR A 167 -20.22 13.11 11.50
N VAL A 168 -21.52 12.91 11.29
CA VAL A 168 -22.13 12.88 9.96
C VAL A 168 -22.04 14.23 9.26
N TYR A 169 -22.36 15.31 9.96
CA TYR A 169 -22.53 16.63 9.35
C TYR A 169 -21.29 17.53 9.39
N GLU A 170 -20.40 17.33 10.34
CA GLU A 170 -19.23 18.20 10.52
C GLU A 170 -17.90 17.47 10.25
N VAL A 171 -17.70 16.28 10.85
CA VAL A 171 -16.40 15.62 10.82
C VAL A 171 -16.19 14.86 9.52
N LEU A 172 -17.12 13.99 9.13
CA LEU A 172 -16.95 13.15 7.94
C LEU A 172 -16.81 13.98 6.65
N PRO A 173 -17.59 15.05 6.41
CA PRO A 173 -17.41 15.89 5.24
C PRO A 173 -16.08 16.67 5.21
N SER A 174 -15.45 16.90 6.36
CA SER A 174 -14.16 17.60 6.45
C SER A 174 -12.97 16.69 6.14
N LEU A 175 -13.15 15.37 6.17
CA LEU A 175 -12.08 14.42 5.89
C LEU A 175 -11.94 14.18 4.38
N PRO A 176 -10.72 14.16 3.85
CA PRO A 176 -10.47 13.93 2.41
C PRO A 176 -10.60 12.45 2.06
N ILE A 177 -11.78 11.87 2.28
CA ILE A 177 -12.09 10.46 2.04
C ILE A 177 -13.18 10.36 0.99
N LYS A 178 -12.95 9.56 -0.04
CA LYS A 178 -13.95 9.20 -1.04
C LYS A 178 -14.21 7.70 -0.98
N ILE A 179 -15.46 7.31 -0.78
CA ILE A 179 -15.88 5.90 -0.71
C ILE A 179 -16.71 5.56 -1.95
N SER A 180 -16.30 4.51 -2.64
CA SER A 180 -17.02 3.91 -3.76
C SER A 180 -17.46 2.51 -3.36
N ALA A 181 -18.76 2.31 -3.16
CA ALA A 181 -19.36 1.00 -2.96
C ALA A 181 -19.92 0.53 -4.31
N GLN A 182 -19.14 -0.25 -5.06
CA GLN A 182 -19.51 -0.75 -6.37
C GLN A 182 -19.33 -2.26 -6.43
N TYR A 183 -20.40 -2.95 -6.70
CA TYR A 183 -20.35 -4.38 -6.99
C TYR A 183 -19.86 -4.61 -8.42
N ASN A 184 -19.15 -5.71 -8.68
CA ASN A 184 -18.65 -6.09 -10.00
C ASN A 184 -17.70 -5.08 -10.66
N ILE A 185 -16.87 -4.40 -9.90
CA ILE A 185 -15.83 -3.52 -10.43
C ILE A 185 -14.64 -4.35 -10.96
N THR A 186 -14.05 -3.93 -12.07
CA THR A 186 -12.82 -4.52 -12.64
C THR A 186 -11.61 -3.67 -12.31
N VAL A 187 -10.39 -4.24 -12.43
CA VAL A 187 -9.14 -3.49 -12.24
C VAL A 187 -9.05 -2.33 -13.23
N ASP A 188 -9.42 -2.52 -14.48
CA ASP A 188 -9.45 -1.45 -15.50
C ASP A 188 -10.36 -0.29 -15.09
N LYS A 189 -11.52 -0.60 -14.51
CA LYS A 189 -12.44 0.43 -14.02
C LYS A 189 -11.83 1.21 -12.85
N ILE A 190 -11.19 0.51 -11.88
CA ILE A 190 -10.45 1.15 -10.79
C ILE A 190 -9.36 2.06 -11.36
N LYS A 191 -8.54 1.55 -12.27
CA LYS A 191 -7.48 2.29 -12.94
C LYS A 191 -8.00 3.55 -13.63
N MET A 192 -9.09 3.44 -14.37
CA MET A 192 -9.72 4.58 -15.04
C MET A 192 -10.22 5.64 -14.06
N LEU A 193 -10.79 5.24 -12.92
CA LEU A 193 -11.26 6.16 -11.89
C LEU A 193 -10.07 6.83 -11.19
N GLU A 194 -9.03 6.05 -10.86
CA GLU A 194 -7.85 6.54 -10.17
C GLU A 194 -6.96 7.45 -11.03
N LYS A 195 -6.97 7.31 -12.36
CA LYS A 195 -6.33 8.27 -13.28
C LYS A 195 -6.93 9.68 -13.18
N LYS A 196 -8.21 9.76 -12.84
CA LYS A 196 -8.94 11.04 -12.66
C LYS A 196 -8.95 11.53 -11.22
N SER A 197 -8.58 10.66 -10.26
CA SER A 197 -8.56 10.98 -8.84
C SER A 197 -7.23 11.61 -8.44
N SER A 198 -7.31 12.58 -7.52
CA SER A 198 -6.14 13.16 -6.86
C SER A 198 -5.82 12.46 -5.53
N SER A 199 -6.26 11.21 -5.34
CA SER A 199 -5.99 10.42 -4.14
C SER A 199 -4.51 10.17 -3.95
N ASP A 200 -4.10 10.09 -2.69
CA ASP A 200 -2.73 9.79 -2.28
C ASP A 200 -2.52 8.30 -2.03
N ILE A 201 -3.59 7.60 -1.66
CA ILE A 201 -3.62 6.17 -1.39
C ILE A 201 -4.98 5.58 -1.73
N VAL A 202 -4.98 4.32 -2.16
CA VAL A 202 -6.18 3.56 -2.53
C VAL A 202 -6.34 2.37 -1.59
N PHE A 203 -7.54 2.22 -1.01
CA PHE A 203 -7.93 1.04 -0.23
C PHE A 203 -8.96 0.21 -0.99
N ILE A 204 -8.84 -1.13 -0.92
CA ILE A 204 -9.78 -2.06 -1.56
C ILE A 204 -10.20 -3.15 -0.56
N ASP A 205 -11.49 -3.27 -0.28
CA ASP A 205 -12.04 -4.33 0.58
C ASP A 205 -13.07 -5.16 -0.20
N TYR A 206 -12.70 -6.33 -0.68
CA TYR A 206 -11.45 -7.05 -0.69
C TYR A 206 -11.15 -7.63 -2.10
N LEU A 207 -9.92 -8.02 -2.35
CA LEU A 207 -9.39 -8.47 -3.64
C LEU A 207 -10.26 -9.53 -4.33
N GLY A 208 -10.74 -10.52 -3.57
CA GLY A 208 -11.51 -11.63 -4.13
C GLY A 208 -12.87 -11.26 -4.75
N LEU A 209 -13.38 -10.06 -4.51
CA LEU A 209 -14.64 -9.54 -5.06
C LEU A 209 -14.44 -8.69 -6.33
N ILE A 210 -13.20 -8.43 -6.72
CA ILE A 210 -12.93 -7.75 -7.99
C ILE A 210 -13.33 -8.67 -9.14
N SER A 211 -14.07 -8.13 -10.08
CA SER A 211 -14.51 -8.83 -11.29
C SER A 211 -13.44 -8.78 -12.37
N GLY A 212 -13.42 -9.77 -13.24
CA GLY A 212 -12.48 -9.86 -14.36
C GLY A 212 -11.74 -11.18 -14.37
N GLY A 213 -10.81 -11.31 -15.32
CA GLY A 213 -10.10 -12.55 -15.59
C GLY A 213 -10.91 -13.51 -16.46
N ASN A 214 -10.42 -13.83 -17.67
CA ASN A 214 -11.01 -14.85 -18.56
C ASN A 214 -10.53 -16.26 -18.21
N THR A 215 -10.31 -16.53 -16.92
CA THR A 215 -9.66 -17.75 -16.44
C THR A 215 -10.67 -18.78 -15.94
N LYS A 216 -10.31 -20.06 -16.07
CA LYS A 216 -11.19 -21.19 -15.71
C LYS A 216 -11.27 -21.43 -14.21
N THR A 217 -10.28 -20.97 -13.44
CA THR A 217 -10.18 -21.24 -12.00
C THR A 217 -10.18 -19.96 -11.16
N SER A 218 -10.71 -20.03 -9.95
CA SER A 218 -10.66 -18.93 -8.98
C SER A 218 -9.21 -18.52 -8.65
N TYR A 219 -8.29 -19.48 -8.63
CA TYR A 219 -6.87 -19.26 -8.40
C TYR A 219 -6.24 -18.38 -9.49
N GLU A 220 -6.43 -18.74 -10.76
CA GLU A 220 -5.89 -17.98 -11.90
C GLU A 220 -6.46 -16.56 -11.92
N ARG A 221 -7.77 -16.43 -11.70
CA ARG A 221 -8.45 -15.12 -11.63
C ARG A 221 -7.85 -14.21 -10.59
N ILE A 222 -7.67 -14.69 -9.36
CA ILE A 222 -7.10 -13.91 -8.25
C ILE A 222 -5.64 -13.55 -8.55
N SER A 223 -4.89 -14.45 -9.18
CA SER A 223 -3.50 -14.22 -9.57
C SER A 223 -3.37 -13.13 -10.64
N GLU A 224 -4.26 -13.13 -11.63
CA GLU A 224 -4.31 -12.11 -12.68
C GLU A 224 -4.67 -10.73 -12.09
N ILE A 225 -5.73 -10.67 -11.28
CA ILE A 225 -6.16 -9.44 -10.58
C ILE A 225 -5.04 -8.87 -9.71
N SER A 226 -4.33 -9.72 -8.97
CA SER A 226 -3.20 -9.29 -8.11
C SER A 226 -2.11 -8.61 -8.94
N ARG A 227 -1.70 -9.25 -10.04
CA ARG A 227 -0.70 -8.71 -10.94
C ARG A 227 -1.14 -7.39 -11.57
N GLU A 228 -2.37 -7.32 -12.04
CA GLU A 228 -2.94 -6.10 -12.65
C GLU A 228 -3.00 -4.94 -11.63
N LEU A 229 -3.39 -5.20 -10.38
CA LEU A 229 -3.39 -4.20 -9.31
C LEU A 229 -1.97 -3.70 -9.02
N LYS A 230 -0.97 -4.60 -8.96
CA LYS A 230 0.44 -4.19 -8.77
C LYS A 230 0.90 -3.28 -9.92
N LEU A 231 0.64 -3.67 -11.16
CA LEU A 231 0.99 -2.85 -12.32
C LEU A 231 0.28 -1.50 -12.31
N THR A 232 -1.00 -1.49 -11.91
CA THR A 232 -1.80 -0.27 -11.79
C THR A 232 -1.23 0.66 -10.70
N ALA A 233 -0.84 0.13 -9.55
CA ALA A 233 -0.20 0.91 -8.48
C ALA A 233 1.09 1.59 -8.97
N MET A 234 1.93 0.84 -9.70
CA MET A 234 3.18 1.35 -10.28
C MET A 234 2.91 2.42 -11.34
N GLU A 235 1.98 2.17 -12.30
CA GLU A 235 1.66 3.12 -13.37
C GLU A 235 1.09 4.43 -12.84
N LEU A 236 0.25 4.36 -11.81
CA LEU A 236 -0.37 5.54 -11.20
C LEU A 236 0.52 6.20 -10.15
N ASN A 237 1.64 5.59 -9.80
CA ASN A 237 2.52 6.01 -8.72
C ASN A 237 1.75 6.27 -7.40
N LYS A 238 0.81 5.38 -7.07
CA LYS A 238 -0.02 5.44 -5.85
C LYS A 238 0.12 4.13 -5.07
N PRO A 239 0.21 4.15 -3.73
CA PRO A 239 0.14 2.93 -2.95
C PRO A 239 -1.28 2.37 -2.95
N PHE A 240 -1.39 1.05 -3.17
CA PHE A 240 -2.63 0.29 -3.09
C PHE A 240 -2.58 -0.61 -1.85
N PHE A 241 -3.50 -0.38 -0.92
CA PHE A 241 -3.67 -1.17 0.30
C PHE A 241 -4.91 -2.04 0.16
N VAL A 242 -4.69 -3.35 -0.04
CA VAL A 242 -5.73 -4.27 -0.46
C VAL A 242 -5.96 -5.35 0.58
N LEU A 243 -7.21 -5.53 0.98
CA LEU A 243 -7.59 -6.59 1.89
C LEU A 243 -7.73 -7.92 1.15
N HIS A 244 -7.33 -8.99 1.82
CA HIS A 244 -7.50 -10.36 1.32
C HIS A 244 -7.95 -11.31 2.42
N GLN A 245 -8.71 -12.34 2.05
CA GLN A 245 -9.19 -13.34 2.98
C GLN A 245 -8.31 -14.59 2.91
N LEU A 246 -7.92 -15.12 4.09
CA LEU A 246 -7.17 -16.36 4.17
C LEU A 246 -8.04 -17.58 3.85
N ASN A 247 -7.41 -18.60 3.30
CA ASN A 247 -8.01 -19.91 3.08
C ASN A 247 -8.43 -20.57 4.39
N ARG A 248 -9.51 -21.36 4.36
CA ARG A 248 -10.03 -22.04 5.55
C ARG A 248 -9.05 -23.08 6.12
N GLY A 249 -8.18 -23.66 5.30
CA GLY A 249 -7.23 -24.71 5.72
C GLY A 249 -6.23 -24.30 6.81
N TYR A 250 -6.04 -22.99 7.06
CA TYR A 250 -5.19 -22.54 8.15
C TYR A 250 -5.80 -22.88 9.55
N SER A 251 -7.13 -23.02 9.63
CA SER A 251 -7.84 -23.33 10.87
C SER A 251 -7.60 -24.76 11.38
N ASP A 252 -7.06 -25.64 10.56
CA ASP A 252 -6.85 -27.04 10.91
C ASP A 252 -5.49 -27.28 11.59
N ARG A 253 -4.59 -26.29 11.54
CA ARG A 253 -3.28 -26.39 12.19
C ARG A 253 -3.36 -26.18 13.70
N GLN A 254 -2.43 -26.77 14.42
CA GLN A 254 -2.26 -26.55 15.86
C GLN A 254 -1.85 -25.08 16.15
N ASP A 255 -0.90 -24.54 15.38
CA ASP A 255 -0.54 -23.12 15.41
C ASP A 255 -1.43 -22.32 14.48
N LYS A 256 -2.29 -21.49 15.05
CA LYS A 256 -3.27 -20.64 14.35
C LYS A 256 -2.69 -19.30 13.88
N ARG A 257 -1.38 -19.08 14.07
CA ARG A 257 -0.71 -17.90 13.51
C ARG A 257 -0.76 -17.95 11.98
N PRO A 258 -1.24 -16.89 11.29
CA PRO A 258 -1.25 -16.85 9.83
C PRO A 258 0.17 -16.82 9.25
N ARG A 259 0.34 -17.44 8.07
CA ARG A 259 1.61 -17.56 7.33
C ARG A 259 1.37 -17.26 5.85
N LEU A 260 2.44 -16.96 5.10
CA LEU A 260 2.36 -16.74 3.64
C LEU A 260 1.72 -17.92 2.90
N SER A 261 1.97 -19.15 3.36
CA SER A 261 1.33 -20.35 2.79
C SER A 261 -0.20 -20.37 2.90
N ASP A 262 -0.79 -19.56 3.77
CA ASP A 262 -2.25 -19.48 3.94
C ASP A 262 -2.91 -18.58 2.88
N LEU A 263 -2.09 -17.85 2.11
CA LEU A 263 -2.48 -17.18 0.87
C LEU A 263 -2.51 -18.16 -0.33
N ARG A 264 -2.48 -19.48 -0.09
CA ARG A 264 -2.13 -20.55 -1.03
C ARG A 264 -3.02 -20.66 -2.28
N ASP A 265 -4.25 -20.17 -2.25
CA ASP A 265 -5.08 -20.08 -3.47
C ASP A 265 -4.68 -18.89 -4.35
N SER A 266 -3.53 -18.26 -4.04
CA SER A 266 -3.01 -17.08 -4.71
C SER A 266 -1.50 -16.94 -4.47
N GLY A 267 -0.71 -17.98 -4.69
CA GLY A 267 0.76 -17.94 -4.53
C GLY A 267 1.42 -16.79 -5.28
N LYS A 268 0.75 -16.25 -6.29
CA LYS A 268 1.19 -15.04 -7.00
C LYS A 268 0.94 -13.75 -6.21
N ILE A 269 -0.07 -13.67 -5.32
CA ILE A 269 -0.25 -12.50 -4.44
C ILE A 269 1.01 -12.25 -3.61
N GLU A 270 1.59 -13.32 -3.05
CA GLU A 270 2.84 -13.21 -2.31
C GLU A 270 3.97 -12.66 -3.18
N GLN A 271 4.06 -13.09 -4.44
CA GLN A 271 5.11 -12.64 -5.36
C GLN A 271 4.91 -11.18 -5.80
N ASP A 272 3.68 -10.78 -6.11
CA ASP A 272 3.33 -9.45 -6.62
C ASP A 272 3.40 -8.39 -5.52
N ALA A 273 2.98 -8.71 -4.29
CA ALA A 273 2.94 -7.77 -3.18
C ALA A 273 4.35 -7.34 -2.73
N ASP A 274 4.53 -6.04 -2.55
CA ASP A 274 5.75 -5.49 -1.92
C ASP A 274 5.76 -5.77 -0.42
N THR A 275 4.58 -5.73 0.19
CA THR A 275 4.39 -6.03 1.62
C THR A 275 3.15 -6.89 1.83
N VAL A 276 3.30 -7.92 2.66
CA VAL A 276 2.20 -8.77 3.13
C VAL A 276 2.11 -8.66 4.64
N CYS A 277 0.95 -8.21 5.09
CA CYS A 277 0.60 -8.11 6.50
C CYS A 277 -0.54 -9.05 6.84
N PHE A 278 -0.55 -9.54 8.07
CA PHE A 278 -1.68 -10.29 8.61
C PHE A 278 -2.28 -9.58 9.81
N ILE A 279 -3.60 -9.72 9.94
CA ILE A 279 -4.33 -9.37 11.15
C ILE A 279 -4.79 -10.66 11.85
N HIS A 280 -4.50 -10.77 13.13
CA HIS A 280 -4.76 -11.97 13.90
C HIS A 280 -5.24 -11.64 15.31
N ARG A 281 -6.33 -12.28 15.75
CA ARG A 281 -6.87 -12.20 17.11
C ARG A 281 -6.67 -13.56 17.78
N PRO A 282 -5.61 -13.71 18.60
CA PRO A 282 -5.29 -15.03 19.18
C PRO A 282 -6.39 -15.53 20.13
N ALA A 283 -7.08 -14.63 20.84
CA ALA A 283 -8.19 -14.99 21.73
C ALA A 283 -9.37 -15.69 21.03
N TYR A 284 -9.52 -15.51 19.71
CA TYR A 284 -10.55 -16.21 18.94
C TYR A 284 -10.34 -17.74 18.93
N PHE A 285 -9.10 -18.19 19.04
CA PHE A 285 -8.71 -19.60 19.02
C PHE A 285 -8.33 -20.13 20.39
N GLU A 286 -7.74 -19.31 21.23
CA GLU A 286 -7.23 -19.65 22.55
C GLU A 286 -7.73 -18.62 23.61
N PRO A 287 -9.05 -18.60 23.92
CA PRO A 287 -9.64 -17.59 24.81
C PRO A 287 -9.10 -17.68 26.25
N ASP A 288 -8.70 -18.86 26.68
CA ASP A 288 -8.13 -19.05 28.03
C ASP A 288 -6.73 -18.46 28.18
N LYS A 289 -6.01 -18.25 27.07
CA LYS A 289 -4.63 -17.80 27.06
C LYS A 289 -4.48 -16.33 26.69
N TYR A 290 -5.37 -15.82 25.84
CA TYR A 290 -5.33 -14.45 25.32
C TYR A 290 -6.61 -13.70 25.66
N ARG A 291 -6.52 -12.38 25.71
CA ARG A 291 -7.65 -11.53 26.01
C ARG A 291 -8.35 -11.06 24.73
N ASP A 292 -9.66 -10.83 24.79
CA ASP A 292 -10.47 -10.42 23.63
C ASP A 292 -9.97 -9.16 22.93
N PHE A 293 -9.25 -8.31 23.65
CA PHE A 293 -8.66 -7.10 23.10
C PHE A 293 -7.27 -7.32 22.46
N ASP A 294 -6.69 -8.53 22.54
CA ASP A 294 -5.39 -8.81 21.93
C ASP A 294 -5.53 -8.89 20.41
N LEU A 295 -4.87 -7.98 19.72
CA LEU A 295 -4.81 -7.92 18.27
C LEU A 295 -3.36 -7.89 17.83
N ARG A 296 -3.01 -8.72 16.85
CA ARG A 296 -1.68 -8.78 16.26
C ARG A 296 -1.73 -8.26 14.83
N PHE A 297 -0.90 -7.25 14.56
CA PHE A 297 -0.55 -6.84 13.21
C PHE A 297 0.82 -7.44 12.88
N ILE A 298 0.88 -8.30 11.87
CA ILE A 298 2.08 -9.07 11.55
C ILE A 298 2.57 -8.61 10.18
N VAL A 299 3.76 -8.03 10.10
CA VAL A 299 4.45 -7.74 8.84
C VAL A 299 5.25 -9.00 8.49
N GLU A 300 4.67 -9.88 7.68
CA GLU A 300 5.28 -11.17 7.38
C GLU A 300 6.29 -11.08 6.23
N LYS A 301 5.97 -10.29 5.20
CA LYS A 301 6.86 -9.99 4.07
C LYS A 301 6.95 -8.49 3.87
N SER A 302 8.14 -7.98 3.62
CA SER A 302 8.36 -6.62 3.13
C SER A 302 9.58 -6.60 2.19
N ARG A 303 9.48 -5.84 1.10
CA ARG A 303 10.63 -5.55 0.22
C ARG A 303 11.45 -4.38 0.72
N HIS A 304 10.90 -3.59 1.65
CA HIS A 304 11.51 -2.33 2.11
C HIS A 304 12.06 -2.42 3.53
N THR A 305 11.57 -3.36 4.33
CA THR A 305 11.95 -3.56 5.72
C THR A 305 12.15 -5.05 6.02
N GLU A 306 12.62 -5.36 7.22
CA GLU A 306 12.74 -6.75 7.66
C GLU A 306 11.34 -7.34 7.96
N GLY A 307 11.00 -8.44 7.27
CA GLY A 307 9.76 -9.20 7.51
C GLY A 307 9.77 -10.02 8.80
N GLY A 308 8.67 -10.76 9.06
CA GLY A 308 8.52 -11.63 10.23
C GLY A 308 8.28 -10.89 11.55
N LYS A 309 7.91 -9.61 11.53
CA LYS A 309 7.69 -8.79 12.73
C LYS A 309 6.24 -8.80 13.17
N THR A 310 6.00 -8.96 14.47
CA THR A 310 4.68 -8.89 15.09
C THR A 310 4.55 -7.64 15.94
N ILE A 311 3.47 -6.91 15.77
CA ILE A 311 3.09 -5.73 16.53
C ILE A 311 1.83 -6.08 17.33
N GLU A 312 1.91 -5.94 18.66
CA GLU A 312 0.77 -6.12 19.55
C GLU A 312 -0.01 -4.81 19.63
N LEU A 313 -1.31 -4.88 19.34
CA LEU A 313 -2.24 -3.76 19.39
C LEU A 313 -3.38 -4.07 20.35
N TYR A 314 -4.09 -3.03 20.75
CA TYR A 314 -5.33 -3.13 21.52
C TYR A 314 -6.53 -2.98 20.60
N TYR A 315 -7.48 -3.92 20.65
CA TYR A 315 -8.71 -3.91 19.89
C TYR A 315 -9.92 -3.79 20.83
N ASP A 316 -10.70 -2.75 20.64
CA ASP A 316 -11.99 -2.60 21.28
C ASP A 316 -13.08 -3.09 20.32
N SER A 317 -13.66 -4.23 20.63
CA SER A 317 -14.70 -4.87 19.80
C SER A 317 -16.03 -4.12 19.81
N ILE A 318 -16.32 -3.37 20.87
CA ILE A 318 -17.58 -2.62 21.05
C ILE A 318 -17.60 -1.42 20.10
N THR A 319 -16.57 -0.62 20.16
CA THR A 319 -16.42 0.58 19.32
C THR A 319 -15.68 0.31 18.01
N GLN A 320 -15.16 -0.90 17.81
CA GLN A 320 -14.34 -1.29 16.65
C GLN A 320 -13.11 -0.38 16.45
N THR A 321 -12.49 0.06 17.54
CA THR A 321 -11.26 0.86 17.50
C THR A 321 -10.02 0.01 17.73
N VAL A 322 -8.97 0.39 17.02
CA VAL A 322 -7.63 -0.19 17.22
C VAL A 322 -6.73 0.90 17.78
N LYS A 323 -5.93 0.54 18.77
CA LYS A 323 -4.98 1.46 19.44
C LYS A 323 -3.63 0.82 19.61
N GLU A 324 -2.61 1.66 19.75
CA GLU A 324 -1.29 1.24 20.21
C GLU A 324 -1.39 0.58 21.59
N ARG A 325 -0.63 -0.49 21.76
CA ARG A 325 -0.45 -1.11 23.06
C ARG A 325 0.83 -0.54 23.69
N PHE A 326 0.67 0.40 24.59
CA PHE A 326 1.80 0.90 25.36
C PHE A 326 2.18 -0.15 26.40
N HIS A 327 3.39 -0.68 26.31
CA HIS A 327 3.98 -1.44 27.38
C HIS A 327 4.44 -0.42 28.43
N TYR A 328 3.68 -0.25 29.49
CA TYR A 328 4.25 0.32 30.70
C TYR A 328 5.21 -0.74 31.24
N GLU A 329 6.50 -0.53 31.08
CA GLU A 329 7.50 -1.28 31.84
C GLU A 329 7.17 -1.04 33.32
N ARG A 330 6.85 -2.15 34.02
CA ARG A 330 6.66 -2.14 35.46
C ARG A 330 8.03 -2.29 36.14
#